data_6537fc164910fdf91c5bca09dda9e717
#
_entry.id   6537fc164910fdf91c5bca09dda9e717
#
_cell.length_a   1.000
_cell.length_b   1.000
_cell.length_c   1.000
_cell.angle_alpha   90.00
_cell.angle_beta   90.00
_cell.angle_gamma   90.00
#
_symmetry.space_group_name_H-M   'P 1'
#
loop_
_entity.id
_entity.type
_entity.pdbx_description
1 polymer ?
#
loop_
_entity_poly.entity_id
_entity_poly.type
_entity_poly.pdbx_seq_one_letter_code
_entity_poly.pdbx_strand_id
1 'polypeptide(L)'
;METLKVIDSDGHVQEHDADIRPHMEEPYCKRRGSLLPSDEWDSSMYGTLGMKVRDATMRLHDMDRETIDTAVLFPTSAFHMTRLAEKDYAAAYCRAYNNW
;
A
#
# COMPACT_ATOMS: atom_id res chain seq x y z
N MET A 1 -3.02 13.22 -35.01
CA MET A 1 -3.60 12.00 -34.41
C MET A 1 -3.64 12.16 -32.91
N GLU A 2 -4.80 12.01 -32.31
CA GLU A 2 -4.92 12.08 -30.85
C GLU A 2 -4.31 10.85 -30.20
N THR A 3 -3.51 11.08 -29.16
CA THR A 3 -2.94 9.99 -28.35
C THR A 3 -3.97 9.59 -27.31
N LEU A 4 -4.31 8.31 -27.24
CA LEU A 4 -5.19 7.79 -26.21
C LEU A 4 -4.52 7.84 -24.84
N LYS A 5 -5.30 8.24 -23.84
CA LYS A 5 -4.88 8.14 -22.44
C LYS A 5 -5.13 6.72 -21.94
N VAL A 6 -4.13 6.17 -21.28
CA VAL A 6 -4.20 4.82 -20.71
C VAL A 6 -4.30 4.92 -19.21
N ILE A 7 -5.37 4.35 -18.66
CA ILE A 7 -5.61 4.31 -17.22
C ILE A 7 -5.58 2.87 -16.77
N ASP A 8 -4.62 2.53 -15.89
CA ASP A 8 -4.61 1.25 -15.21
C ASP A 8 -5.47 1.38 -13.94
N SER A 9 -6.54 0.60 -13.87
CA SER A 9 -7.50 0.67 -12.77
C SER A 9 -7.36 -0.48 -11.76
N ASP A 10 -6.29 -1.24 -11.81
CA ASP A 10 -6.05 -2.38 -10.91
C ASP A 10 -4.59 -2.46 -10.47
N GLY A 11 -3.98 -1.31 -10.25
CA GLY A 11 -2.64 -1.24 -9.69
C GLY A 11 -2.65 -1.47 -8.19
N HIS A 12 -1.58 -2.05 -7.66
CA HIS A 12 -1.42 -2.26 -6.23
C HIS A 12 -0.11 -1.63 -5.75
N VAL A 13 -0.14 -1.11 -4.52
CA VAL A 13 1.06 -0.74 -3.79
C VAL A 13 1.37 -1.84 -2.78
N GLN A 14 2.65 -2.03 -2.50
CA GLN A 14 3.10 -2.98 -1.49
C GLN A 14 3.61 -2.20 -0.29
N GLU A 15 2.75 -2.01 0.69
CA GLU A 15 3.11 -1.35 1.93
C GLU A 15 3.69 -2.34 2.95
N HIS A 16 4.61 -1.86 3.75
CA HIS A 16 5.17 -2.59 4.88
C HIS A 16 5.02 -1.75 6.15
N ASP A 17 5.04 -2.41 7.31
CA ASP A 17 4.97 -1.73 8.60
C ASP A 17 5.98 -0.59 8.72
N ALA A 18 7.21 -0.83 8.26
CA ALA A 18 8.29 0.17 8.31
C ALA A 18 7.98 1.43 7.49
N ASP A 19 7.15 1.31 6.46
CA ASP A 19 6.75 2.45 5.64
C ASP A 19 5.63 3.26 6.30
N ILE A 20 4.70 2.59 6.96
CA ILE A 20 3.49 3.22 7.52
C ILE A 20 3.73 3.74 8.94
N ARG A 21 4.49 3.00 9.76
CA ARG A 21 4.70 3.31 11.17
C ARG A 21 5.21 4.73 11.44
N PRO A 22 6.13 5.30 10.64
CA PRO A 22 6.56 6.68 10.83
C PRO A 22 5.44 7.73 10.72
N HIS A 23 4.36 7.39 10.04
CA HIS A 23 3.20 8.26 9.86
C HIS A 23 2.10 8.01 10.89
N MET A 24 2.25 6.96 11.72
CA MET A 24 1.27 6.63 12.75
C MET A 24 1.38 7.59 13.93
N GLU A 25 0.22 8.08 14.38
CA GLU A 25 0.12 8.92 15.56
C GLU A 25 0.30 8.12 16.85
N GLU A 26 0.70 8.82 17.92
CA GLU A 26 0.78 8.21 19.23
C GLU A 26 -0.63 7.94 19.80
N PRO A 27 -0.82 6.88 20.60
CA PRO A 27 0.19 5.92 21.04
C PRO A 27 0.41 4.76 20.06
N TYR A 28 -0.27 4.74 18.94
CA TYR A 28 -0.35 3.61 18.03
C TYR A 28 0.99 3.28 17.36
N CYS A 29 1.81 4.29 17.09
CA CYS A 29 3.14 4.07 16.51
C CYS A 29 4.06 3.22 17.38
N LYS A 30 3.77 3.13 18.69
CA LYS A 30 4.55 2.35 19.66
C LYS A 30 4.00 0.94 19.88
N ARG A 31 2.94 0.57 19.20
CA ARG A 31 2.33 -0.75 19.34
C ARG A 31 3.33 -1.83 18.93
N ARG A 32 3.44 -2.87 19.76
CA ARG A 32 4.34 -3.99 19.48
C ARG A 32 3.75 -4.90 18.42
N GLY A 33 4.64 -5.53 17.65
CA GLY A 33 4.25 -6.43 16.57
C GLY A 33 3.81 -5.69 15.32
N SER A 34 3.16 -6.41 14.42
CA SER A 34 2.66 -5.86 13.16
C SER A 34 1.52 -4.90 13.39
N LEU A 35 1.48 -3.84 12.61
CA LEU A 35 0.37 -2.87 12.64
C LEU A 35 -0.96 -3.50 12.23
N LEU A 36 -0.91 -4.40 11.27
CA LEU A 36 -2.08 -5.11 10.77
C LEU A 36 -1.91 -6.61 10.95
N PRO A 37 -3.03 -7.35 11.12
CA PRO A 37 -2.97 -8.80 11.04
C PRO A 37 -2.53 -9.20 9.63
N SER A 38 -1.75 -10.28 9.54
CA SER A 38 -1.35 -10.88 8.26
C SER A 38 -1.69 -12.35 8.26
N ASP A 39 -1.74 -12.93 7.09
CA ASP A 39 -2.01 -14.35 6.92
C ASP A 39 -1.02 -14.99 5.92
N GLU A 40 -1.22 -16.28 5.64
CA GLU A 40 -0.37 -17.02 4.71
C GLU A 40 -0.42 -16.46 3.29
N TRP A 41 -1.56 -15.89 2.92
CA TRP A 41 -1.73 -15.25 1.63
C TRP A 41 -0.75 -14.09 1.43
N ASP A 42 -0.68 -13.20 2.42
CA ASP A 42 0.26 -12.08 2.38
C ASP A 42 1.70 -12.57 2.25
N SER A 43 2.06 -13.58 3.03
CA SER A 43 3.41 -14.15 2.99
C SER A 43 3.73 -14.73 1.62
N SER A 44 2.77 -15.40 1.00
CA SER A 44 2.92 -15.95 -0.35
C SER A 44 3.10 -14.86 -1.39
N MET A 45 2.30 -13.82 -1.32
CA MET A 45 2.39 -12.67 -2.24
C MET A 45 3.76 -12.01 -2.16
N TYR A 46 4.21 -11.70 -0.97
CA TYR A 46 5.50 -11.05 -0.76
C TYR A 46 6.68 -11.92 -1.18
N GLY A 47 6.61 -13.22 -0.89
CA GLY A 47 7.70 -14.13 -1.18
C GLY A 47 7.80 -14.54 -2.64
N THR A 48 6.67 -14.76 -3.29
CA THR A 48 6.60 -15.40 -4.62
C THR A 48 6.62 -14.39 -5.75
N LEU A 49 5.88 -13.31 -5.63
CA LEU A 49 5.73 -12.35 -6.73
C LEU A 49 6.83 -11.30 -6.77
N GLY A 50 7.64 -11.22 -5.72
CA GLY A 50 8.75 -10.28 -5.69
C GLY A 50 8.34 -8.83 -5.94
N MET A 51 7.16 -8.46 -5.50
CA MET A 51 6.64 -7.10 -5.67
C MET A 51 7.53 -6.14 -4.87
N LYS A 52 8.43 -5.48 -5.56
CA LYS A 52 9.44 -4.63 -4.93
C LYS A 52 9.16 -3.13 -5.08
N VAL A 53 8.13 -2.78 -5.82
CA VAL A 53 7.86 -1.37 -6.13
C VAL A 53 7.11 -0.73 -4.98
N ARG A 54 7.86 -0.10 -4.08
CA ARG A 54 7.33 0.66 -2.93
C ARG A 54 7.51 2.16 -3.08
N ASP A 55 8.30 2.55 -4.05
CA ASP A 55 8.75 3.92 -4.29
C ASP A 55 7.98 4.50 -5.46
N ALA A 56 7.45 5.70 -5.28
CA ALA A 56 6.70 6.41 -6.32
C ALA A 56 7.54 6.65 -7.57
N THR A 57 8.84 6.93 -7.41
CA THR A 57 9.74 7.14 -8.55
C THR A 57 9.88 5.90 -9.41
N MET A 58 10.03 4.73 -8.77
CA MET A 58 10.10 3.46 -9.50
C MET A 58 8.79 3.15 -10.21
N ARG A 59 7.67 3.44 -9.57
CA ARG A 59 6.34 3.26 -10.15
C ARG A 59 6.17 4.13 -11.40
N LEU A 60 6.54 5.38 -11.32
CA LEU A 60 6.45 6.29 -12.48
C LEU A 60 7.33 5.81 -13.62
N HIS A 61 8.52 5.32 -13.33
CA HIS A 61 9.40 4.76 -14.34
C HIS A 61 8.79 3.55 -15.04
N ASP A 62 8.19 2.65 -14.28
CA ASP A 62 7.52 1.48 -14.84
C ASP A 62 6.30 1.87 -15.68
N MET A 63 5.52 2.86 -15.23
CA MET A 63 4.39 3.39 -15.99
C MET A 63 4.84 3.98 -17.34
N ASP A 64 5.94 4.70 -17.35
CA ASP A 64 6.51 5.25 -18.58
C ASP A 64 6.90 4.14 -19.56
N ARG A 65 7.52 3.08 -19.05
CA ARG A 65 7.89 1.93 -19.88
C ARG A 65 6.69 1.22 -20.48
N GLU A 66 5.57 1.19 -19.76
CA GLU A 66 4.36 0.49 -20.18
C GLU A 66 3.33 1.42 -20.82
N THR A 67 3.67 2.68 -21.00
CA THR A 67 2.80 3.71 -21.58
C THR A 67 1.48 3.89 -20.82
N ILE A 68 1.54 3.82 -19.47
CA ILE A 68 0.41 4.09 -18.60
C ILE A 68 0.46 5.54 -18.14
N ASP A 69 -0.60 6.30 -18.40
CA ASP A 69 -0.68 7.71 -18.02
C ASP A 69 -1.11 7.90 -16.57
N THR A 70 -2.05 7.08 -16.11
CA THR A 70 -2.63 7.18 -14.78
C THR A 70 -2.82 5.80 -14.20
N ALA A 71 -2.39 5.60 -12.95
CA ALA A 71 -2.64 4.36 -12.22
C ALA A 71 -3.54 4.64 -11.02
N VAL A 72 -4.60 3.86 -10.89
CA VAL A 72 -5.43 3.81 -9.68
C VAL A 72 -4.83 2.71 -8.81
N LEU A 73 -4.36 3.08 -7.62
CA LEU A 73 -3.60 2.18 -6.76
C LEU A 73 -4.43 1.72 -5.57
N PHE A 74 -4.46 0.42 -5.39
CA PHE A 74 -5.12 -0.22 -4.27
C PHE A 74 -4.09 -0.74 -3.27
N PRO A 75 -4.46 -0.80 -1.98
CA PRO A 75 -3.58 -1.40 -0.98
C PRO A 75 -3.42 -2.91 -1.18
N THR A 76 -2.38 -3.48 -0.61
CA THR A 76 -2.18 -4.93 -0.53
C THR A 76 -2.41 -5.40 0.90
N SER A 77 -1.46 -5.20 1.79
CA SER A 77 -1.63 -5.59 3.20
C SER A 77 -2.66 -4.74 3.93
N ALA A 78 -2.83 -3.48 3.54
CA ALA A 78 -3.77 -2.57 4.19
C ALA A 78 -5.24 -2.98 4.00
N PHE A 79 -5.55 -3.93 3.13
CA PHE A 79 -6.89 -4.53 3.09
C PHE A 79 -7.29 -5.16 4.43
N HIS A 80 -6.32 -5.62 5.20
CA HIS A 80 -6.58 -6.20 6.53
C HIS A 80 -7.07 -5.17 7.55
N MET A 81 -6.98 -3.89 7.24
CA MET A 81 -7.56 -2.83 8.05
C MET A 81 -9.06 -3.04 8.30
N THR A 82 -9.77 -3.62 7.36
CA THR A 82 -11.20 -3.90 7.48
C THR A 82 -11.53 -4.93 8.57
N ARG A 83 -10.52 -5.67 9.04
CA ARG A 83 -10.66 -6.69 10.07
C ARG A 83 -10.37 -6.15 11.48
N LEU A 84 -9.99 -4.87 11.58
CA LEU A 84 -9.69 -4.26 12.88
C LEU A 84 -10.97 -3.92 13.64
N ALA A 85 -11.06 -4.40 14.87
CA ALA A 85 -12.22 -4.15 15.74
C ALA A 85 -12.14 -2.75 16.39
N GLU A 86 -10.94 -2.23 16.61
CA GLU A 86 -10.71 -0.93 17.22
C GLU A 86 -10.87 0.18 16.20
N LYS A 87 -11.99 0.91 16.28
CA LYS A 87 -12.32 1.95 15.29
C LYS A 87 -11.30 3.10 15.28
N ASP A 88 -10.85 3.55 16.44
CA ASP A 88 -9.89 4.63 16.55
C ASP A 88 -8.54 4.25 15.96
N TYR A 89 -8.11 3.02 16.19
CA TYR A 89 -6.89 2.48 15.60
C TYR A 89 -7.00 2.39 14.08
N ALA A 90 -8.12 1.88 13.58
CA ALA A 90 -8.35 1.78 12.14
C ALA A 90 -8.33 3.15 11.47
N ALA A 91 -8.96 4.15 12.09
CA ALA A 91 -8.95 5.52 11.58
C ALA A 91 -7.53 6.11 11.58
N ALA A 92 -6.76 5.86 12.64
CA ALA A 92 -5.36 6.29 12.71
C ALA A 92 -4.51 5.63 11.63
N TYR A 93 -4.73 4.35 11.35
CA TYR A 93 -4.04 3.66 10.26
C TYR A 93 -4.37 4.28 8.90
N CYS A 94 -5.63 4.60 8.65
CA CYS A 94 -6.04 5.26 7.41
C CYS A 94 -5.36 6.60 7.22
N ARG A 95 -5.26 7.40 8.29
CA ARG A 95 -4.56 8.69 8.22
C ARG A 95 -3.07 8.50 7.91
N ALA A 96 -2.44 7.53 8.56
CA ALA A 96 -1.04 7.21 8.32
C ALA A 96 -0.81 6.76 6.88
N TYR A 97 -1.65 5.87 6.39
CA TYR A 97 -1.59 5.37 5.02
C TYR A 97 -1.71 6.52 4.00
N ASN A 98 -2.67 7.41 4.21
CA ASN A 98 -2.88 8.54 3.31
C ASN A 98 -1.73 9.55 3.33
N ASN A 99 -0.97 9.59 4.43
CA ASN A 99 0.21 10.45 4.54
C ASN A 99 1.47 9.82 3.95
N TRP A 100 1.49 8.51 3.84
CA TRP A 100 2.57 7.77 3.21
C TRP A 100 2.48 7.86 1.70
#